data_51fbaabfef43bda7a4643165d1d0511e
#
_entry.id   51fbaabfef43bda7a4643165d1d0511e
#
_cell.length_a   1.000
_cell.length_b   1.000
_cell.length_c   1.000
_cell.angle_alpha   90.00
_cell.angle_beta   90.00
_cell.angle_gamma   90.00
#
_symmetry.space_group_name_H-M   'P 1'
#
loop_
_entity.id
_entity.type
_entity.pdbx_description
1 polymer ?
#
loop_
_entity_poly.entity_id
_entity_poly.type
_entity_poly.pdbx_seq_one_letter_code
_entity_poly.pdbx_strand_id
1 'polypeptide(L)'
;AVMEATKLPAIADDSGLCVDALNGGPGVYSARFGGEGLDDTDRYRLLLQMLHGQADRRAHFHTTITCAFPNGDVLQDDGEVEGTIAFAPMGENGFGYDPVFFVPDKRKTFAQLSAEEKAEISHRGKALRAFKETLKNYLAEHQ
;
A
#
# COMPACT_ATOMS: atom_id res chain seq x y z
N ALA A 1 -7.65 -24.41 -6.09
CA ALA A 1 -7.24 -23.17 -6.52
C ALA A 1 -5.89 -23.24 -7.22
N VAL A 2 -5.32 -22.06 -7.57
CA VAL A 2 -4.09 -22.00 -8.38
C VAL A 2 -2.93 -22.75 -7.72
N MET A 3 -2.76 -22.58 -6.41
CA MET A 3 -1.70 -23.26 -5.66
C MET A 3 -1.80 -24.77 -5.77
N GLU A 4 -2.98 -25.32 -5.58
CA GLU A 4 -3.20 -26.77 -5.64
C GLU A 4 -2.96 -27.33 -7.04
N ALA A 5 -3.41 -26.60 -8.06
CA ALA A 5 -3.26 -27.00 -9.45
C ALA A 5 -1.80 -27.02 -9.89
N THR A 6 -0.99 -26.06 -9.46
CA THR A 6 0.39 -25.93 -9.86
C THR A 6 1.39 -26.57 -8.89
N LYS A 7 0.96 -26.82 -7.66
CA LYS A 7 1.80 -27.30 -6.55
C LYS A 7 2.97 -26.38 -6.26
N LEU A 8 2.80 -25.08 -6.54
CA LEU A 8 3.74 -24.02 -6.24
C LEU A 8 3.18 -23.09 -5.19
N PRO A 9 4.04 -22.40 -4.42
CA PRO A 9 3.54 -21.38 -3.49
C PRO A 9 2.79 -20.28 -4.23
N ALA A 10 1.72 -19.78 -3.63
CA ALA A 10 0.96 -18.66 -4.16
C ALA A 10 1.20 -17.43 -3.27
N ILE A 11 1.58 -16.31 -3.89
CA ILE A 11 1.85 -15.06 -3.19
C ILE A 11 0.81 -14.03 -3.58
N ALA A 12 0.22 -13.37 -2.58
CA ALA A 12 -0.73 -12.28 -2.77
C ALA A 12 -0.23 -11.05 -2.04
N ASP A 13 -0.49 -9.88 -2.63
CA ASP A 13 -0.11 -8.57 -2.11
C ASP A 13 -1.35 -7.70 -2.15
N ASP A 14 -1.81 -7.26 -0.98
CA ASP A 14 -2.95 -6.35 -0.85
C ASP A 14 -2.48 -5.05 -0.22
N SER A 15 -2.68 -3.93 -0.93
CA SER A 15 -2.32 -2.61 -0.47
C SER A 15 -3.53 -1.68 -0.46
N GLY A 16 -3.56 -0.76 0.48
CA GLY A 16 -4.64 0.21 0.55
C GLY A 16 -4.25 1.48 1.28
N LEU A 17 -4.92 2.55 0.91
CA LEU A 17 -4.82 3.85 1.57
C LEU A 17 -5.97 3.98 2.57
N CYS A 18 -5.65 4.27 3.82
CA CYS A 18 -6.63 4.46 4.89
C CYS A 18 -6.57 5.90 5.36
N VAL A 19 -7.70 6.60 5.26
CA VAL A 19 -7.80 8.02 5.64
C VAL A 19 -8.67 8.13 6.87
N ASP A 20 -8.15 8.72 7.95
CA ASP A 20 -8.84 8.77 9.24
C ASP A 20 -10.20 9.49 9.14
N ALA A 21 -10.27 10.61 8.43
CA ALA A 21 -11.51 11.35 8.24
C ALA A 21 -12.59 10.58 7.48
N LEU A 22 -12.23 9.49 6.79
CA LEU A 22 -13.14 8.62 6.07
C LEU A 22 -13.33 7.27 6.77
N ASN A 23 -13.08 7.23 8.08
CA ASN A 23 -13.16 6.02 8.90
C ASN A 23 -12.27 4.88 8.38
N GLY A 24 -11.09 5.23 7.88
CA GLY A 24 -10.15 4.27 7.32
C GLY A 24 -10.36 3.93 5.85
N GLY A 25 -11.34 4.55 5.19
CA GLY A 25 -11.54 4.36 3.76
C GLY A 25 -10.53 5.14 2.91
N PRO A 26 -10.38 4.81 1.65
CA PRO A 26 -10.97 3.69 0.92
C PRO A 26 -10.43 2.29 1.28
N GLY A 27 -9.28 2.19 2.00
CA GLY A 27 -8.79 0.92 2.50
C GLY A 27 -8.60 -0.14 1.41
N VAL A 28 -9.18 -1.31 1.60
CA VAL A 28 -9.08 -2.42 0.63
C VAL A 28 -9.69 -2.09 -0.73
N TYR A 29 -10.54 -1.06 -0.80
CA TYR A 29 -11.17 -0.63 -2.05
C TYR A 29 -10.42 0.50 -2.75
N SER A 30 -9.18 0.80 -2.33
CA SER A 30 -8.42 1.93 -2.89
C SER A 30 -8.30 1.89 -4.41
N ALA A 31 -8.08 0.71 -5.00
CA ALA A 31 -7.96 0.56 -6.45
C ALA A 31 -9.29 0.72 -7.19
N ARG A 32 -10.41 0.72 -6.48
CA ARG A 32 -11.77 0.85 -7.06
C ARG A 32 -12.51 2.07 -6.56
N PHE A 33 -11.84 2.89 -5.78
CA PHE A 33 -12.46 4.06 -5.14
C PHE A 33 -13.13 4.95 -6.20
N GLY A 34 -14.41 5.24 -5.97
CA GLY A 34 -15.22 6.03 -6.90
C GLY A 34 -15.89 5.21 -8.01
N GLY A 35 -15.58 3.90 -8.12
CA GLY A 35 -16.19 3.02 -9.10
C GLY A 35 -15.25 2.57 -10.20
N GLU A 36 -15.78 1.80 -11.14
CA GLU A 36 -15.04 1.29 -12.28
C GLU A 36 -14.87 2.37 -13.35
N GLY A 37 -13.85 2.22 -14.19
CA GLY A 37 -13.62 3.12 -15.32
C GLY A 37 -12.88 4.41 -14.96
N LEU A 38 -12.52 4.60 -13.69
CA LEU A 38 -11.74 5.76 -13.26
C LEU A 38 -10.25 5.43 -13.33
N ASP A 39 -9.45 6.43 -13.70
CA ASP A 39 -7.98 6.30 -13.62
C ASP A 39 -7.48 6.80 -12.25
N ASP A 40 -6.17 6.72 -12.03
CA ASP A 40 -5.55 7.14 -10.78
C ASP A 40 -5.82 8.62 -10.48
N THR A 41 -5.76 9.47 -11.49
CA THR A 41 -6.02 10.91 -11.36
C THR A 41 -7.45 11.17 -10.89
N ASP A 42 -8.41 10.47 -11.48
CA ASP A 42 -9.82 10.60 -11.08
C ASP A 42 -10.01 10.21 -9.62
N ARG A 43 -9.36 9.13 -9.19
CA ARG A 43 -9.48 8.62 -7.82
C ARG A 43 -8.90 9.57 -6.79
N TYR A 44 -7.67 10.05 -7.00
CA TYR A 44 -7.11 10.96 -5.99
C TYR A 44 -7.79 12.33 -6.00
N ARG A 45 -8.30 12.78 -7.14
CA ARG A 45 -9.09 14.02 -7.20
C ARG A 45 -10.39 13.88 -6.44
N LEU A 46 -11.07 12.74 -6.57
CA LEU A 46 -12.27 12.47 -5.79
C LEU A 46 -11.96 12.47 -4.28
N LEU A 47 -10.85 11.87 -3.89
CA LEU A 47 -10.42 11.87 -2.50
C LEU A 47 -10.20 13.30 -1.98
N LEU A 48 -9.51 14.14 -2.75
CA LEU A 48 -9.29 15.54 -2.39
C LEU A 48 -10.60 16.29 -2.25
N GLN A 49 -11.55 16.04 -3.15
CA GLN A 49 -12.87 16.66 -3.10
C GLN A 49 -13.63 16.27 -1.83
N MET A 50 -13.59 14.99 -1.47
CA MET A 50 -14.23 14.48 -0.25
C MET A 50 -13.61 15.04 1.02
N LEU A 51 -12.32 15.38 0.98
CA LEU A 51 -11.60 15.94 2.12
C LEU A 51 -11.60 17.48 2.12
N HIS A 52 -12.30 18.10 1.19
CA HIS A 52 -12.41 19.56 1.15
C HIS A 52 -12.99 20.08 2.47
N GLY A 53 -12.28 21.01 3.11
CA GLY A 53 -12.70 21.55 4.39
C GLY A 53 -12.37 20.70 5.63
N GLN A 54 -11.79 19.52 5.43
CA GLN A 54 -11.38 18.65 6.54
C GLN A 54 -10.05 19.13 7.14
N ALA A 55 -10.03 19.37 8.44
CA ALA A 55 -8.80 19.70 9.16
C ALA A 55 -7.95 18.45 9.43
N ASP A 56 -8.59 17.33 9.73
CA ASP A 56 -7.90 16.07 9.95
C ASP A 56 -7.65 15.39 8.61
N ARG A 57 -6.38 15.36 8.21
CA ARG A 57 -5.96 14.76 6.95
C ARG A 57 -4.97 13.62 7.14
N ARG A 58 -4.93 13.06 8.35
CA ARG A 58 -4.07 11.92 8.66
C ARG A 58 -4.49 10.70 7.85
N ALA A 59 -3.49 9.98 7.37
CA ALA A 59 -3.69 8.80 6.55
C ALA A 59 -2.53 7.86 6.72
N HIS A 60 -2.72 6.61 6.30
CA HIS A 60 -1.61 5.67 6.20
C HIS A 60 -1.85 4.74 5.03
N PHE A 61 -0.76 4.27 4.43
CA PHE A 61 -0.80 3.14 3.52
C PHE A 61 -0.51 1.87 4.29
N HIS A 62 -1.19 0.80 3.93
CA HIS A 62 -0.98 -0.52 4.51
C HIS A 62 -0.83 -1.55 3.39
N THR A 63 0.11 -2.49 3.56
CA THR A 63 0.29 -3.63 2.66
C THR A 63 0.35 -4.90 3.47
N THR A 64 -0.35 -5.93 3.02
CA THR A 64 -0.24 -7.28 3.54
C THR A 64 0.30 -8.19 2.43
N ILE A 65 1.37 -8.92 2.74
CA ILE A 65 1.92 -9.94 1.84
C ILE A 65 1.63 -11.30 2.43
N THR A 66 0.98 -12.16 1.66
CA THR A 66 0.60 -13.50 2.09
C THR A 66 1.18 -14.52 1.11
N CYS A 67 1.81 -15.57 1.65
CA CYS A 67 2.32 -16.67 0.85
C CYS A 67 1.73 -17.98 1.38
N ALA A 68 1.00 -18.69 0.54
CA ALA A 68 0.41 -19.98 0.87
C ALA A 68 1.20 -21.09 0.19
N PHE A 69 1.57 -22.11 0.95
CA PHE A 69 2.34 -23.26 0.46
C PHE A 69 1.43 -24.46 0.20
N PRO A 70 1.83 -25.37 -0.70
CA PRO A 70 1.01 -26.57 -1.00
C PRO A 70 0.73 -27.47 0.20
N ASN A 71 1.60 -27.43 1.23
CA ASN A 71 1.40 -28.22 2.46
C ASN A 71 0.39 -27.59 3.43
N GLY A 72 -0.19 -26.44 3.10
CA GLY A 72 -1.15 -25.75 3.93
C GLY A 72 -0.56 -24.64 4.80
N ASP A 73 0.76 -24.49 4.85
CA ASP A 73 1.37 -23.41 5.62
C ASP A 73 1.11 -22.06 4.96
N VAL A 74 0.92 -21.02 5.78
CA VAL A 74 0.71 -19.65 5.31
C VAL A 74 1.63 -18.71 6.07
N LEU A 75 2.38 -17.89 5.32
CA LEU A 75 3.20 -16.82 5.87
C LEU A 75 2.54 -15.49 5.53
N GLN A 76 2.59 -14.56 6.47
CA GLN A 76 1.98 -13.24 6.26
C GLN A 76 2.78 -12.17 6.99
N ASP A 77 3.02 -11.05 6.32
CA ASP A 77 3.65 -9.87 6.90
C ASP A 77 2.97 -8.62 6.41
N ASP A 78 3.00 -7.59 7.24
CA ASP A 78 2.38 -6.30 6.96
C ASP A 78 3.43 -5.20 6.98
N GLY A 79 3.11 -4.11 6.30
CA GLY A 79 3.90 -2.88 6.36
C GLY A 79 2.98 -1.68 6.31
N GLU A 80 3.34 -0.63 7.04
CA GLU A 80 2.57 0.61 7.07
C GLU A 80 3.50 1.81 6.98
N VAL A 81 2.98 2.90 6.40
CA VAL A 81 3.62 4.20 6.47
C VAL A 81 2.56 5.24 6.75
N GLU A 82 2.81 6.09 7.75
CA GLU A 82 1.91 7.16 8.13
C GLU A 82 2.26 8.45 7.40
N GLY A 83 1.24 9.24 7.11
CA GLY A 83 1.40 10.53 6.47
C GLY A 83 0.10 11.33 6.53
N THR A 84 -0.01 12.29 5.63
CA THR A 84 -1.21 13.11 5.50
C THR A 84 -1.58 13.26 4.03
N ILE A 85 -2.84 13.60 3.79
CA ILE A 85 -3.30 13.87 2.43
C ILE A 85 -3.02 15.34 2.12
N ALA A 86 -2.25 15.58 1.07
CA ALA A 86 -1.93 16.92 0.59
C ALA A 86 -3.18 17.63 0.08
N PHE A 87 -3.13 18.96 0.01
CA PHE A 87 -4.27 19.75 -0.48
C PHE A 87 -4.36 19.75 -2.01
N ALA A 88 -3.25 19.44 -2.68
CA ALA A 88 -3.18 19.38 -4.13
C ALA A 88 -2.15 18.33 -4.53
N PRO A 89 -2.27 17.72 -5.72
CA PRO A 89 -1.29 16.73 -6.16
C PRO A 89 0.06 17.37 -6.44
N MET A 90 1.14 16.70 -6.06
CA MET A 90 2.51 17.14 -6.29
C MET A 90 3.37 15.95 -6.69
N GLY A 91 4.19 16.14 -7.74
CA GLY A 91 5.12 15.13 -8.24
C GLY A 91 4.50 14.26 -9.33
N GLU A 92 5.36 13.52 -10.02
CA GLU A 92 4.97 12.74 -11.19
C GLU A 92 5.42 11.28 -11.12
N ASN A 93 6.16 10.91 -10.08
CA ASN A 93 6.65 9.54 -9.91
C ASN A 93 5.58 8.68 -9.27
N GLY A 94 5.75 7.37 -9.41
CA GLY A 94 4.86 6.41 -8.75
C GLY A 94 3.52 6.24 -9.45
N PHE A 95 2.52 5.84 -8.68
CA PHE A 95 1.18 5.53 -9.19
C PHE A 95 0.14 5.68 -8.09
N GLY A 96 -1.14 5.51 -8.44
CA GLY A 96 -2.22 5.55 -7.46
C GLY A 96 -2.36 6.89 -6.77
N TYR A 97 -2.33 6.88 -5.45
CA TYR A 97 -2.49 8.07 -4.62
C TYR A 97 -1.17 8.78 -4.31
N ASP A 98 -0.07 8.34 -4.88
CA ASP A 98 1.26 8.89 -4.57
C ASP A 98 1.35 10.42 -4.67
N PRO A 99 0.72 11.08 -5.66
CA PRO A 99 0.80 12.54 -5.74
C PRO A 99 0.14 13.29 -4.58
N VAL A 100 -0.72 12.65 -3.82
CA VAL A 100 -1.44 13.29 -2.71
C VAL A 100 -1.08 12.74 -1.34
N PHE A 101 -0.26 11.70 -1.26
CA PHE A 101 0.19 11.16 0.02
C PHE A 101 1.48 11.86 0.46
N PHE A 102 1.34 12.77 1.41
CA PHE A 102 2.45 13.59 1.91
C PHE A 102 3.13 12.91 3.11
N VAL A 103 4.45 12.83 3.06
CA VAL A 103 5.27 12.26 4.14
C VAL A 103 5.94 13.41 4.90
N PRO A 104 5.48 13.74 6.12
CA PRO A 104 5.99 14.90 6.85
C PRO A 104 7.51 14.88 7.08
N ASP A 105 8.08 13.71 7.39
CA ASP A 105 9.52 13.58 7.65
C ASP A 105 10.36 13.95 6.43
N LYS A 106 9.85 13.69 5.22
CA LYS A 106 10.54 13.99 3.96
C LYS A 106 10.14 15.32 3.38
N ARG A 107 9.03 15.92 3.87
CA ARG A 107 8.41 17.13 3.33
C ARG A 107 8.09 17.02 1.85
N LYS A 108 7.69 15.83 1.42
CA LYS A 108 7.36 15.51 0.03
C LYS A 108 6.22 14.52 -0.02
N THR A 109 5.50 14.50 -1.16
CA THR A 109 4.58 13.40 -1.45
C THR A 109 5.37 12.21 -1.97
N PHE A 110 4.76 11.02 -1.97
CA PHE A 110 5.39 9.83 -2.56
C PHE A 110 5.77 10.06 -4.03
N ALA A 111 4.97 10.83 -4.78
CA ALA A 111 5.25 11.12 -6.17
C ALA A 111 6.45 12.07 -6.37
N GLN A 112 6.89 12.74 -5.32
CA GLN A 112 8.08 13.60 -5.34
C GLN A 112 9.36 12.87 -4.92
N LEU A 113 9.23 11.63 -4.44
CA LEU A 113 10.37 10.81 -4.02
C LEU A 113 10.90 10.01 -5.22
N SER A 114 12.20 9.70 -5.20
CA SER A 114 12.76 8.71 -6.12
C SER A 114 12.23 7.32 -5.77
N ALA A 115 12.35 6.37 -6.70
CA ALA A 115 11.96 5.00 -6.44
C ALA A 115 12.72 4.41 -5.25
N GLU A 116 14.00 4.75 -5.10
CA GLU A 116 14.83 4.29 -4.00
C GLU A 116 14.38 4.87 -2.65
N GLU A 117 14.13 6.18 -2.61
CA GLU A 117 13.65 6.85 -1.41
C GLU A 117 12.30 6.29 -0.96
N LYS A 118 11.39 6.08 -1.92
CA LYS A 118 10.08 5.51 -1.64
C LYS A 118 10.19 4.09 -1.11
N ALA A 119 11.05 3.25 -1.71
CA ALA A 119 11.21 1.86 -1.29
C ALA A 119 11.69 1.74 0.16
N GLU A 120 12.51 2.68 0.63
CA GLU A 120 13.03 2.65 2.01
C GLU A 120 11.93 2.84 3.05
N ILE A 121 10.93 3.67 2.77
CA ILE A 121 9.94 4.09 3.75
C ILE A 121 8.53 3.59 3.46
N SER A 122 8.25 3.12 2.24
CA SER A 122 6.90 2.74 1.84
C SER A 122 6.38 1.53 2.60
N HIS A 123 5.07 1.42 2.65
CA HIS A 123 4.35 0.27 3.19
C HIS A 123 4.79 -1.03 2.52
N ARG A 124 4.92 -1.04 1.19
CA ARG A 124 5.39 -2.20 0.43
C ARG A 124 6.83 -2.55 0.73
N GLY A 125 7.70 -1.55 0.79
CA GLY A 125 9.11 -1.77 1.12
C GLY A 125 9.27 -2.40 2.49
N LYS A 126 8.52 -1.91 3.47
CA LYS A 126 8.52 -2.45 4.83
C LYS A 126 8.00 -3.89 4.86
N ALA A 127 6.87 -4.14 4.20
CA ALA A 127 6.28 -5.48 4.15
C ALA A 127 7.20 -6.49 3.46
N LEU A 128 7.85 -6.09 2.36
CA LEU A 128 8.78 -6.95 1.64
C LEU A 128 10.01 -7.30 2.47
N ARG A 129 10.56 -6.34 3.22
CA ARG A 129 11.71 -6.61 4.08
C ARG A 129 11.36 -7.58 5.21
N ALA A 130 10.20 -7.39 5.84
CA ALA A 130 9.70 -8.29 6.86
C ALA A 130 9.44 -9.67 6.29
N PHE A 131 8.80 -9.75 5.14
CA PHE A 131 8.46 -11.01 4.49
C PHE A 131 9.71 -11.78 4.08
N LYS A 132 10.73 -11.09 3.59
CA LYS A 132 12.01 -11.73 3.22
C LYS A 132 12.63 -12.48 4.40
N GLU A 133 12.62 -11.88 5.58
CA GLU A 133 13.13 -12.54 6.77
C GLU A 133 12.25 -13.73 7.21
N THR A 134 10.93 -13.54 7.16
CA THR A 134 9.97 -14.59 7.49
C THR A 134 10.15 -15.79 6.57
N LEU A 135 10.27 -15.56 5.26
CA LEU A 135 10.46 -16.60 4.28
C LEU A 135 11.78 -17.33 4.48
N LYS A 136 12.85 -16.58 4.72
CA LYS A 136 14.18 -17.15 4.98
C LYS A 136 14.16 -18.09 6.17
N ASN A 137 13.52 -17.68 7.26
CA ASN A 137 13.40 -18.51 8.46
C ASN A 137 12.56 -19.76 8.21
N TYR A 138 11.46 -19.62 7.47
CA TYR A 138 10.61 -20.75 7.10
C TYR A 138 11.38 -21.79 6.29
N LEU A 139 12.12 -21.34 5.27
CA LEU A 139 12.89 -22.24 4.41
C LEU A 139 14.01 -22.96 5.19
N ALA A 140 14.62 -22.27 6.16
CA ALA A 140 15.63 -22.88 7.01
C ALA A 140 15.07 -23.99 7.89
N GLU A 141 13.82 -23.86 8.35
CA GLU A 141 13.16 -24.86 9.20
C GLU A 141 12.64 -26.06 8.40
N HIS A 142 12.45 -25.91 7.09
CA HIS A 142 11.82 -26.92 6.24
C HIS A 142 12.77 -27.50 5.18
N GLN A 143 14.07 -27.42 5.41
CA GLN A 143 15.07 -28.03 4.53
C GLN A 143 15.24 -29.52 4.79
#